data_b1c2981a797ea12b4e16d93490153e93
#
_entry.id   b1c2981a797ea12b4e16d93490153e93
#
_cell.length_a   1.000
_cell.length_b   1.000
_cell.length_c   1.000
_cell.angle_alpha   90.00
_cell.angle_beta   90.00
_cell.angle_gamma   90.00
#
_symmetry.space_group_name_H-M   'P 1'
#
loop_
_entity.id
_entity.type
_entity.pdbx_description
1 polymer ?
#
loop_
_entity_poly.entity_id
_entity_poly.type
_entity_poly.pdbx_seq_one_letter_code
_entity_poly.pdbx_strand_id
1 'polypeptide(L)'
;MSAELPPPYSALTRHPMMARTSHDETARFNFLTHLNRYLSGTLGPGNRLAYETRVLTAFRAEHGRDPQHRYEIREAMIRDPFHAMWSALKRNSMEMRQQNGRQTVLRQLDELDAQARQFNEHSGQLELDAGVSQPWYQTAVDIHCQPGGYHCEERPGDVSAGANYDVGIFATTGGALGALNDGAGQAVVKWLKKERPDWQPRRILDVGCTVGNSALPLAQAFPEAEVIAIDTAGAALRYAAA
;
A
#
# COMPACT_ATOMS: atom_id res chain seq x y z
N MET A 1 29.25 -3.06 -9.10
CA MET A 1 28.30 -3.90 -8.35
C MET A 1 27.14 -4.17 -9.28
N SER A 2 26.91 -5.41 -9.69
CA SER A 2 25.68 -5.77 -10.43
C SER A 2 24.51 -5.54 -9.48
N ALA A 3 23.61 -4.60 -9.80
CA ALA A 3 22.40 -4.41 -9.04
C ALA A 3 21.59 -5.72 -9.12
N GLU A 4 21.40 -6.37 -7.99
CA GLU A 4 20.53 -7.54 -7.90
C GLU A 4 19.15 -7.17 -8.40
N LEU A 5 18.62 -7.93 -9.36
CA LEU A 5 17.28 -7.68 -9.88
C LEU A 5 16.25 -7.85 -8.75
N PRO A 6 15.23 -7.01 -8.70
CA PRO A 6 14.16 -7.17 -7.71
C PRO A 6 13.47 -8.53 -7.91
N PRO A 7 12.90 -9.10 -6.84
CA PRO A 7 12.13 -10.33 -6.98
C PRO A 7 10.98 -10.10 -7.98
N PRO A 8 10.72 -11.06 -8.86
CA PRO A 8 9.59 -10.97 -9.77
C PRO A 8 8.26 -11.01 -9.00
N TYR A 9 7.20 -10.51 -9.61
CA TYR A 9 5.85 -10.56 -9.01
C TYR A 9 5.42 -12.00 -8.65
N SER A 10 5.91 -13.00 -9.37
CA SER A 10 5.68 -14.42 -9.08
C SER A 10 6.31 -14.91 -7.75
N ALA A 11 7.17 -14.10 -7.12
CA ALA A 11 7.68 -14.39 -5.77
C ALA A 11 6.65 -14.08 -4.66
N LEU A 12 5.55 -13.39 -5.00
CA LEU A 12 4.45 -13.16 -4.08
C LEU A 12 3.80 -14.49 -3.69
N THR A 13 3.71 -14.74 -2.38
CA THR A 13 3.00 -15.89 -1.84
C THR A 13 1.50 -15.69 -2.03
N ARG A 14 0.84 -16.70 -2.58
CA ARG A 14 -0.59 -16.66 -2.84
C ARG A 14 -1.35 -17.34 -1.72
N HIS A 15 -2.48 -16.77 -1.37
CA HIS A 15 -3.47 -17.34 -0.45
C HIS A 15 -4.83 -17.48 -1.16
N PRO A 16 -5.79 -18.21 -0.59
CA PRO A 16 -7.05 -18.52 -1.28
C PRO A 16 -7.82 -17.31 -1.78
N MET A 17 -7.85 -16.20 -1.00
CA MET A 17 -8.57 -14.98 -1.38
C MET A 17 -7.86 -14.13 -2.45
N MET A 18 -6.59 -14.39 -2.75
CA MET A 18 -5.85 -13.57 -3.71
C MET A 18 -6.34 -13.79 -5.14
N ALA A 19 -6.67 -12.70 -5.84
CA ALA A 19 -7.08 -12.74 -7.23
C ALA A 19 -6.01 -13.41 -8.13
N ARG A 20 -6.44 -14.35 -8.98
CA ARG A 20 -5.55 -15.06 -9.91
C ARG A 20 -5.19 -14.17 -11.09
N THR A 21 -3.91 -14.05 -11.36
CA THR A 21 -3.39 -13.29 -12.50
C THR A 21 -3.24 -14.16 -13.74
N SER A 22 -3.63 -13.64 -14.90
CA SER A 22 -3.27 -14.21 -16.20
C SER A 22 -1.79 -13.98 -16.50
N HIS A 23 -1.28 -14.57 -17.58
CA HIS A 23 0.08 -14.32 -18.04
C HIS A 23 0.35 -12.81 -18.27
N ASP A 24 -0.54 -12.13 -18.97
CA ASP A 24 -0.37 -10.72 -19.30
C ASP A 24 -0.49 -9.81 -18.09
N GLU A 25 -1.41 -10.10 -17.15
CA GLU A 25 -1.53 -9.37 -15.88
C GLU A 25 -0.26 -9.54 -15.05
N THR A 26 0.29 -10.76 -15.00
CA THR A 26 1.57 -11.05 -14.32
C THR A 26 2.73 -10.29 -14.97
N ALA A 27 2.81 -10.24 -16.29
CA ALA A 27 3.84 -9.50 -17.01
C ALA A 27 3.77 -7.98 -16.70
N ARG A 28 2.56 -7.42 -16.65
CA ARG A 28 2.35 -6.00 -16.26
C ARG A 28 2.76 -5.75 -14.80
N PHE A 29 2.41 -6.64 -13.86
CA PHE A 29 2.86 -6.51 -12.48
C PHE A 29 4.38 -6.64 -12.34
N ASN A 30 5.02 -7.52 -13.10
CA ASN A 30 6.48 -7.60 -13.15
C ASN A 30 7.10 -6.28 -13.62
N PHE A 31 6.61 -5.73 -14.72
CA PHE A 31 7.07 -4.43 -15.22
C PHE A 31 6.93 -3.35 -14.15
N LEU A 32 5.77 -3.26 -13.50
CA LEU A 32 5.50 -2.26 -12.45
C LEU A 32 6.37 -2.45 -11.21
N THR A 33 6.64 -3.68 -10.82
CA THR A 33 7.56 -4.01 -9.71
C THR A 33 8.95 -3.45 -9.98
N HIS A 34 9.50 -3.71 -11.17
CA HIS A 34 10.81 -3.23 -11.58
C HIS A 34 10.83 -1.69 -11.74
N LEU A 35 9.79 -1.11 -12.37
CA LEU A 35 9.67 0.32 -12.55
C LEU A 35 9.64 1.05 -11.20
N ASN A 36 8.81 0.61 -10.25
CA ASN A 36 8.71 1.24 -8.94
C ASN A 36 10.02 1.16 -8.16
N ARG A 37 10.73 0.05 -8.24
CA ARG A 37 12.04 -0.08 -7.62
C ARG A 37 13.08 0.85 -8.25
N TYR A 38 13.08 0.97 -9.57
CA TYR A 38 13.95 1.90 -10.30
C TYR A 38 13.64 3.36 -9.94
N LEU A 39 12.37 3.74 -9.96
CA LEU A 39 11.93 5.10 -9.61
C LEU A 39 12.28 5.47 -8.17
N SER A 40 12.19 4.53 -7.23
CA SER A 40 12.48 4.79 -5.82
C SER A 40 13.97 4.70 -5.50
N GLY A 41 14.64 3.64 -5.97
CA GLY A 41 16.04 3.33 -5.60
C GLY A 41 17.07 4.06 -6.46
N THR A 42 16.83 4.15 -7.78
CA THR A 42 17.81 4.73 -8.72
C THR A 42 17.54 6.21 -8.98
N LEU A 43 16.30 6.56 -9.32
CA LEU A 43 15.96 7.96 -9.64
C LEU A 43 15.64 8.77 -8.39
N GLY A 44 15.07 8.17 -7.35
CA GLY A 44 14.69 8.88 -6.13
C GLY A 44 15.79 9.74 -5.50
N PRO A 45 17.04 9.22 -5.34
CA PRO A 45 18.17 10.00 -4.86
C PRO A 45 18.51 11.24 -5.69
N GLY A 46 18.18 11.27 -6.98
CA GLY A 46 18.32 12.43 -7.85
C GLY A 46 17.53 13.66 -7.40
N ASN A 47 16.42 13.46 -6.66
CA ASN A 47 15.68 14.59 -6.08
C ASN A 47 16.51 15.34 -5.02
N ARG A 48 17.25 14.60 -4.20
CA ARG A 48 18.16 15.22 -3.23
C ARG A 48 19.27 16.01 -3.94
N LEU A 49 19.87 15.40 -4.96
CA LEU A 49 20.88 16.08 -5.77
C LEU A 49 20.33 17.33 -6.44
N ALA A 50 19.12 17.28 -7.02
CA ALA A 50 18.44 18.41 -7.61
C ALA A 50 18.23 19.54 -6.58
N TYR A 51 17.76 19.20 -5.38
CA TYR A 51 17.59 20.14 -4.29
C TYR A 51 18.91 20.82 -3.91
N GLU A 52 19.94 20.04 -3.61
CA GLU A 52 21.22 20.55 -3.12
C GLU A 52 21.99 21.38 -4.17
N THR A 53 21.92 21.02 -5.45
CA THR A 53 22.72 21.66 -6.50
C THR A 53 22.01 22.79 -7.24
N ARG A 54 20.69 22.78 -7.34
CA ARG A 54 19.93 23.76 -8.12
C ARG A 54 18.90 24.52 -7.31
N VAL A 55 17.98 23.76 -6.64
CA VAL A 55 16.80 24.35 -6.04
C VAL A 55 17.16 25.24 -4.85
N LEU A 56 18.01 24.76 -3.95
CA LEU A 56 18.44 25.52 -2.77
C LEU A 56 19.20 26.78 -3.16
N THR A 57 20.06 26.71 -4.17
CA THR A 57 20.80 27.86 -4.69
C THR A 57 19.86 28.94 -5.27
N ALA A 58 18.90 28.51 -6.10
CA ALA A 58 17.90 29.40 -6.66
C ALA A 58 17.02 30.05 -5.57
N PHE A 59 16.57 29.24 -4.60
CA PHE A 59 15.78 29.74 -3.48
C PHE A 59 16.52 30.81 -2.67
N ARG A 60 17.80 30.57 -2.34
CA ARG A 60 18.64 31.56 -1.64
C ARG A 60 18.81 32.83 -2.43
N ALA A 61 18.99 32.75 -3.75
CA ALA A 61 19.10 33.91 -4.62
C ALA A 61 17.81 34.75 -4.66
N GLU A 62 16.65 34.09 -4.65
CA GLU A 62 15.33 34.73 -4.69
C GLU A 62 14.92 35.32 -3.33
N HIS A 63 15.19 34.63 -2.23
CA HIS A 63 14.66 34.96 -0.89
C HIS A 63 15.71 35.50 0.11
N GLY A 64 16.99 35.43 -0.20
CA GLY A 64 18.09 35.85 0.69
C GLY A 64 18.28 34.97 1.94
N ARG A 65 17.64 33.82 2.00
CA ARG A 65 17.66 32.88 3.13
C ARG A 65 17.43 31.44 2.70
N ASP A 66 17.61 30.49 3.62
CA ASP A 66 17.23 29.10 3.45
C ASP A 66 15.72 28.90 3.64
N PRO A 67 15.12 27.82 3.05
CA PRO A 67 13.75 27.41 3.34
C PRO A 67 13.57 27.12 4.83
N GLN A 68 12.49 27.62 5.43
CA GLN A 68 12.20 27.48 6.87
C GLN A 68 11.31 26.27 7.18
N HIS A 69 10.57 25.79 6.16
CA HIS A 69 9.67 24.65 6.33
C HIS A 69 9.47 23.88 5.01
N ARG A 70 8.96 22.65 5.16
CA ARG A 70 8.78 21.70 4.05
C ARG A 70 7.92 22.22 2.89
N TYR A 71 7.01 23.13 3.12
CA TYR A 71 6.14 23.69 2.08
C TYR A 71 6.91 24.58 1.11
N GLU A 72 7.82 25.41 1.59
CA GLU A 72 8.71 26.21 0.74
C GLU A 72 9.61 25.30 -0.11
N ILE A 73 10.16 24.24 0.51
CA ILE A 73 10.94 23.24 -0.24
C ILE A 73 10.10 22.61 -1.35
N ARG A 74 8.86 22.21 -1.03
CA ARG A 74 7.94 21.60 -2.00
C ARG A 74 7.63 22.55 -3.17
N GLU A 75 7.31 23.81 -2.90
CA GLU A 75 7.00 24.81 -3.92
C GLU A 75 8.20 25.07 -4.85
N ALA A 76 9.40 25.12 -4.30
CA ALA A 76 10.62 25.26 -5.07
C ALA A 76 10.92 24.00 -5.91
N MET A 77 10.77 22.80 -5.31
CA MET A 77 11.01 21.52 -5.99
C MET A 77 10.06 21.24 -7.15
N ILE A 78 8.79 21.63 -7.05
CA ILE A 78 7.80 21.45 -8.14
C ILE A 78 8.25 22.13 -9.44
N ARG A 79 9.05 23.20 -9.36
CA ARG A 79 9.59 23.92 -10.51
C ARG A 79 10.82 23.24 -11.13
N ASP A 80 11.46 22.31 -10.41
CA ASP A 80 12.63 21.60 -10.94
C ASP A 80 12.18 20.50 -11.93
N PRO A 81 12.72 20.49 -13.17
CA PRO A 81 12.26 19.58 -14.22
C PRO A 81 12.53 18.11 -13.91
N PHE A 82 13.59 17.79 -13.16
CA PHE A 82 13.88 16.42 -12.75
C PHE A 82 12.82 15.92 -11.74
N HIS A 83 12.50 16.76 -10.74
CA HIS A 83 11.47 16.43 -9.76
C HIS A 83 10.09 16.28 -10.42
N ALA A 84 9.74 17.18 -11.33
CA ALA A 84 8.47 17.13 -12.06
C ALA A 84 8.35 15.82 -12.88
N MET A 85 9.40 15.47 -13.64
CA MET A 85 9.45 14.19 -14.37
C MET A 85 9.33 12.98 -13.45
N TRP A 86 10.12 12.94 -12.37
CA TRP A 86 10.09 11.83 -11.42
C TRP A 86 8.71 11.69 -10.76
N SER A 87 8.09 12.79 -10.34
CA SER A 87 6.74 12.82 -9.78
C SER A 87 5.69 12.30 -10.76
N ALA A 88 5.76 12.72 -12.03
CA ALA A 88 4.85 12.26 -13.07
C ALA A 88 4.99 10.74 -13.32
N LEU A 89 6.21 10.24 -13.40
CA LEU A 89 6.45 8.79 -13.56
C LEU A 89 5.96 7.97 -12.37
N LYS A 90 6.16 8.48 -11.13
CA LYS A 90 5.61 7.84 -9.91
C LYS A 90 4.09 7.79 -9.95
N ARG A 91 3.44 8.87 -10.34
CA ARG A 91 1.99 8.94 -10.50
C ARG A 91 1.49 7.96 -11.57
N ASN A 92 2.08 7.98 -12.76
CA ASN A 92 1.72 7.07 -13.84
C ASN A 92 1.90 5.60 -13.46
N SER A 93 2.99 5.26 -12.77
CA SER A 93 3.22 3.90 -12.26
C SER A 93 2.11 3.46 -11.32
N MET A 94 1.65 4.35 -10.44
CA MET A 94 0.56 4.07 -9.51
C MET A 94 -0.77 3.85 -10.26
N GLU A 95 -1.10 4.71 -11.21
CA GLU A 95 -2.30 4.59 -12.03
C GLU A 95 -2.31 3.29 -12.86
N MET A 96 -1.19 2.94 -13.50
CA MET A 96 -1.06 1.66 -14.23
C MET A 96 -1.25 0.45 -13.31
N ARG A 97 -0.72 0.52 -12.08
CA ARG A 97 -0.91 -0.53 -11.08
C ARG A 97 -2.38 -0.69 -10.73
N GLN A 98 -3.09 0.42 -10.49
CA GLN A 98 -4.52 0.38 -10.18
C GLN A 98 -5.34 -0.18 -11.33
N GLN A 99 -5.04 0.22 -12.55
CA GLN A 99 -5.72 -0.30 -13.74
C GLN A 99 -5.52 -1.81 -13.88
N ASN A 100 -4.28 -2.31 -13.73
CA ASN A 100 -4.00 -3.73 -13.84
C ASN A 100 -4.66 -4.53 -12.70
N GLY A 101 -4.55 -4.06 -11.46
CA GLY A 101 -5.16 -4.70 -10.30
C GLY A 101 -6.68 -4.75 -10.40
N ARG A 102 -7.31 -3.62 -10.76
CA ARG A 102 -8.75 -3.54 -10.96
C ARG A 102 -9.24 -4.52 -12.05
N GLN A 103 -8.58 -4.55 -13.20
CA GLN A 103 -8.92 -5.49 -14.27
C GLN A 103 -8.85 -6.95 -13.79
N THR A 104 -7.78 -7.29 -13.07
CA THR A 104 -7.58 -8.62 -12.49
C THR A 104 -8.69 -9.00 -11.53
N VAL A 105 -9.09 -8.09 -10.64
CA VAL A 105 -10.12 -8.33 -9.63
C VAL A 105 -11.52 -8.41 -10.25
N LEU A 106 -11.89 -7.43 -11.09
CA LEU A 106 -13.25 -7.37 -11.66
C LEU A 106 -13.59 -8.59 -12.51
N ARG A 107 -12.60 -9.19 -13.19
CA ARG A 107 -12.78 -10.40 -13.97
C ARG A 107 -13.25 -11.61 -13.15
N GLN A 108 -13.01 -11.61 -11.84
CA GLN A 108 -13.32 -12.71 -10.93
C GLN A 108 -14.03 -12.25 -9.65
N LEU A 109 -14.69 -11.08 -9.69
CA LEU A 109 -15.30 -10.48 -8.51
C LEU A 109 -16.41 -11.36 -7.92
N ASP A 110 -17.23 -12.00 -8.78
CA ASP A 110 -18.29 -12.92 -8.34
C ASP A 110 -17.73 -14.09 -7.52
N GLU A 111 -16.62 -14.65 -7.97
CA GLU A 111 -15.94 -15.75 -7.29
C GLU A 111 -15.30 -15.30 -5.97
N LEU A 112 -14.61 -14.16 -5.98
CA LEU A 112 -14.00 -13.58 -4.78
C LEU A 112 -15.05 -13.23 -3.71
N ASP A 113 -16.18 -12.66 -4.11
CA ASP A 113 -17.28 -12.33 -3.19
C ASP A 113 -17.93 -13.59 -2.62
N ALA A 114 -18.13 -14.62 -3.44
CA ALA A 114 -18.70 -15.89 -2.96
C ALA A 114 -17.77 -16.56 -1.96
N GLN A 115 -16.47 -16.55 -2.24
CA GLN A 115 -15.46 -17.13 -1.36
C GLN A 115 -15.33 -16.35 -0.05
N ALA A 116 -15.34 -15.03 -0.11
CA ALA A 116 -15.32 -14.18 1.08
C ALA A 116 -16.53 -14.42 1.99
N ARG A 117 -17.72 -14.50 1.42
CA ARG A 117 -18.92 -14.85 2.19
C ARG A 117 -18.78 -16.20 2.90
N GLN A 118 -18.32 -17.22 2.17
CA GLN A 118 -18.13 -18.56 2.73
C GLN A 118 -17.15 -18.55 3.91
N PHE A 119 -16.02 -17.85 3.81
CA PHE A 119 -15.05 -17.77 4.90
C PHE A 119 -15.58 -16.95 6.07
N ASN A 120 -16.21 -15.81 5.82
CA ASN A 120 -16.73 -14.92 6.86
C ASN A 120 -17.90 -15.54 7.66
N GLU A 121 -18.72 -16.37 7.04
CA GLU A 121 -19.76 -17.14 7.75
C GLU A 121 -19.18 -18.07 8.83
N HIS A 122 -17.96 -18.54 8.64
CA HIS A 122 -17.29 -19.46 9.57
C HIS A 122 -16.39 -18.73 10.59
N SER A 123 -15.87 -17.54 10.26
CA SER A 123 -14.95 -16.83 11.14
C SER A 123 -15.63 -16.18 12.34
N GLY A 124 -16.86 -15.68 12.17
CA GLY A 124 -17.65 -15.01 13.22
C GLY A 124 -17.02 -13.75 13.80
N GLN A 125 -15.96 -13.23 13.19
CA GLN A 125 -15.13 -12.16 13.74
C GLN A 125 -15.26 -10.81 13.02
N LEU A 126 -16.05 -10.75 11.94
CA LEU A 126 -16.25 -9.52 11.18
C LEU A 126 -17.45 -8.74 11.71
N GLU A 127 -17.19 -7.51 12.17
CA GLU A 127 -18.23 -6.55 12.53
C GLU A 127 -18.17 -5.36 11.59
N LEU A 128 -19.30 -4.98 10.99
CA LEU A 128 -19.42 -3.83 10.09
C LEU A 128 -20.48 -2.86 10.65
N ASP A 129 -20.06 -1.61 10.87
CA ASP A 129 -20.97 -0.54 11.25
C ASP A 129 -21.43 0.24 10.01
N ALA A 130 -22.70 0.08 9.64
CA ALA A 130 -23.32 0.79 8.53
C ALA A 130 -23.43 2.30 8.76
N GLY A 131 -23.28 2.78 9.99
CA GLY A 131 -23.30 4.20 10.35
C GLY A 131 -21.98 4.94 10.13
N VAL A 132 -20.90 4.24 9.76
CA VAL A 132 -19.60 4.88 9.48
C VAL A 132 -19.71 5.79 8.26
N SER A 133 -19.51 7.09 8.47
CA SER A 133 -19.39 8.06 7.38
C SER A 133 -17.92 8.28 7.02
N GLN A 134 -17.62 8.26 5.73
CA GLN A 134 -16.27 8.55 5.26
C GLN A 134 -15.94 10.03 5.47
N PRO A 135 -14.81 10.37 6.09
CA PRO A 135 -14.41 11.76 6.25
C PRO A 135 -14.10 12.38 4.88
N TRP A 136 -14.43 13.69 4.74
CA TRP A 136 -14.32 14.41 3.47
C TRP A 136 -12.94 14.31 2.80
N TYR A 137 -11.86 14.24 3.57
CA TYR A 137 -10.51 14.16 3.02
C TYR A 137 -10.19 12.79 2.39
N GLN A 138 -10.90 11.72 2.76
CA GLN A 138 -10.80 10.42 2.10
C GLN A 138 -11.59 10.36 0.79
N THR A 139 -12.69 11.11 0.71
CA THR A 139 -13.54 11.13 -0.49
C THR A 139 -13.09 12.16 -1.51
N ALA A 140 -12.37 13.21 -1.10
CA ALA A 140 -11.94 14.30 -1.98
C ALA A 140 -10.66 13.97 -2.77
N VAL A 141 -9.72 13.25 -2.17
CA VAL A 141 -8.42 12.93 -2.80
C VAL A 141 -7.96 11.53 -2.41
N ASP A 142 -7.70 10.71 -3.41
CA ASP A 142 -6.99 9.44 -3.23
C ASP A 142 -5.53 9.56 -3.67
N ILE A 143 -4.63 9.60 -2.71
CA ILE A 143 -3.19 9.69 -2.96
C ILE A 143 -2.61 8.40 -3.58
N HIS A 144 -3.31 7.28 -3.48
CA HIS A 144 -2.91 5.99 -4.04
C HIS A 144 -3.52 5.72 -5.42
N CYS A 145 -4.27 6.67 -5.98
CA CYS A 145 -4.91 6.56 -7.30
C CYS A 145 -5.85 5.36 -7.45
N GLN A 146 -6.37 4.82 -6.35
CA GLN A 146 -7.39 3.77 -6.41
C GLN A 146 -8.71 4.40 -6.84
N PRO A 147 -9.34 3.94 -7.93
CA PRO A 147 -10.60 4.51 -8.39
C PRO A 147 -11.67 4.48 -7.31
N GLY A 148 -12.16 5.65 -6.92
CA GLY A 148 -13.14 5.82 -5.84
C GLY A 148 -12.57 5.77 -4.41
N GLY A 149 -11.29 5.43 -4.22
CA GLY A 149 -10.66 5.26 -2.91
C GLY A 149 -10.89 3.86 -2.31
N TYR A 150 -10.23 3.58 -1.20
CA TYR A 150 -10.29 2.25 -0.55
C TYR A 150 -11.65 1.91 0.04
N HIS A 151 -12.48 2.91 0.30
CA HIS A 151 -13.83 2.74 0.86
C HIS A 151 -14.89 2.41 -0.20
N CYS A 152 -14.57 2.58 -1.49
CA CYS A 152 -15.53 2.33 -2.57
C CYS A 152 -15.73 0.85 -2.82
N GLU A 153 -16.93 0.54 -3.21
CA GLU A 153 -17.40 -0.77 -3.66
C GLU A 153 -17.84 -0.67 -5.12
N GLU A 154 -17.59 -1.70 -5.92
CA GLU A 154 -18.13 -1.80 -7.28
C GLU A 154 -19.62 -2.17 -7.24
N ARG A 155 -20.01 -2.90 -6.21
CA ARG A 155 -21.39 -3.26 -5.86
C ARG A 155 -21.52 -3.43 -4.34
N PRO A 156 -22.72 -3.21 -3.78
CA PRO A 156 -22.90 -3.30 -2.33
C PRO A 156 -22.42 -4.63 -1.74
N GLY A 157 -21.56 -4.55 -0.74
CA GLY A 157 -21.08 -5.71 0.01
C GLY A 157 -19.96 -6.51 -0.65
N ASP A 158 -19.29 -6.00 -1.68
CA ASP A 158 -18.17 -6.67 -2.34
C ASP A 158 -16.84 -6.57 -1.58
N VAL A 159 -15.81 -7.24 -2.11
CA VAL A 159 -14.44 -7.25 -1.59
C VAL A 159 -13.43 -6.57 -2.53
N SER A 160 -13.91 -5.83 -3.54
CA SER A 160 -13.09 -5.34 -4.65
C SER A 160 -11.90 -4.48 -4.20
N ALA A 161 -12.10 -3.55 -3.25
CA ALA A 161 -11.05 -2.66 -2.79
C ALA A 161 -9.93 -3.41 -2.06
N GLY A 162 -10.28 -4.37 -1.18
CA GLY A 162 -9.32 -5.22 -0.49
C GLY A 162 -8.55 -6.11 -1.45
N ALA A 163 -9.25 -6.80 -2.35
CA ALA A 163 -8.63 -7.65 -3.37
C ALA A 163 -7.69 -6.87 -4.30
N ASN A 164 -8.07 -5.64 -4.71
CA ASN A 164 -7.22 -4.78 -5.52
C ASN A 164 -5.99 -4.28 -4.75
N TYR A 165 -6.14 -3.96 -3.47
CA TYR A 165 -5.00 -3.61 -2.62
C TYR A 165 -4.01 -4.77 -2.57
N ASP A 166 -4.45 -5.94 -2.21
CA ASP A 166 -3.61 -7.10 -1.97
C ASP A 166 -2.87 -7.58 -3.23
N VAL A 167 -3.57 -7.78 -4.34
CA VAL A 167 -2.97 -8.23 -5.60
C VAL A 167 -1.92 -7.24 -6.14
N GLY A 168 -1.98 -5.98 -5.76
CA GLY A 168 -1.11 -4.95 -6.34
C GLY A 168 -0.04 -4.36 -5.43
N ILE A 169 -0.11 -4.56 -4.10
CA ILE A 169 0.81 -3.89 -3.17
C ILE A 169 2.27 -4.33 -3.36
N PHE A 170 2.51 -5.57 -3.74
CA PHE A 170 3.85 -6.07 -4.07
C PHE A 170 4.50 -5.24 -5.19
N ALA A 171 3.77 -5.00 -6.27
CA ALA A 171 4.25 -4.19 -7.38
C ALA A 171 4.43 -2.71 -6.99
N THR A 172 3.53 -2.16 -6.16
CA THR A 172 3.63 -0.79 -5.66
C THR A 172 4.91 -0.56 -4.87
N THR A 173 5.29 -1.52 -4.02
CA THR A 173 6.46 -1.43 -3.16
C THR A 173 7.74 -1.94 -3.81
N GLY A 174 7.67 -2.43 -5.06
CA GLY A 174 8.80 -3.05 -5.74
C GLY A 174 9.28 -4.33 -5.04
N GLY A 175 8.37 -5.03 -4.33
CA GLY A 175 8.67 -6.23 -3.55
C GLY A 175 9.35 -5.97 -2.20
N ALA A 176 9.47 -4.71 -1.76
CA ALA A 176 10.18 -4.36 -0.53
C ALA A 176 9.52 -4.90 0.76
N LEU A 177 8.22 -5.21 0.70
CA LEU A 177 7.49 -5.78 1.84
C LEU A 177 7.59 -7.32 1.92
N GLY A 178 8.35 -7.95 1.04
CA GLY A 178 8.53 -9.40 1.03
C GLY A 178 7.37 -10.16 0.38
N ALA A 179 7.50 -11.49 0.40
CA ALA A 179 6.60 -12.40 -0.31
C ALA A 179 5.16 -12.44 0.25
N LEU A 180 4.97 -12.06 1.50
CA LEU A 180 3.65 -12.00 2.16
C LEU A 180 3.09 -10.57 2.26
N ASN A 181 3.78 -9.57 1.69
CA ASN A 181 3.46 -8.15 1.83
C ASN A 181 3.36 -7.66 3.29
N ASP A 182 3.88 -8.39 4.25
CA ASP A 182 3.76 -8.17 5.69
C ASP A 182 5.01 -7.53 6.33
N GLY A 183 6.02 -7.19 5.53
CA GLY A 183 7.31 -6.70 6.00
C GLY A 183 7.25 -5.49 6.93
N ALA A 184 6.24 -4.64 6.82
CA ALA A 184 6.03 -3.53 7.75
C ALA A 184 5.59 -4.05 9.14
N GLY A 185 4.62 -4.96 9.20
CA GLY A 185 4.20 -5.62 10.43
C GLY A 185 5.34 -6.40 11.08
N GLN A 186 6.11 -7.16 10.29
CA GLN A 186 7.29 -7.89 10.77
C GLN A 186 8.35 -6.95 11.35
N ALA A 187 8.57 -5.78 10.76
CA ALA A 187 9.51 -4.78 11.29
C ALA A 187 9.04 -4.24 12.65
N VAL A 188 7.74 -3.98 12.83
CA VAL A 188 7.16 -3.57 14.11
C VAL A 188 7.33 -4.66 15.16
N VAL A 189 6.99 -5.90 14.83
CA VAL A 189 7.19 -7.07 15.73
C VAL A 189 8.64 -7.21 16.15
N LYS A 190 9.56 -7.16 15.19
CA LYS A 190 11.00 -7.25 15.47
C LYS A 190 11.48 -6.13 16.40
N TRP A 191 11.01 -4.91 16.17
CA TRP A 191 11.33 -3.76 17.01
C TRP A 191 10.77 -3.94 18.44
N LEU A 192 9.50 -4.34 18.57
CA LEU A 192 8.86 -4.58 19.88
C LEU A 192 9.59 -5.65 20.67
N LYS A 193 9.91 -6.80 20.06
CA LYS A 193 10.65 -7.88 20.72
C LYS A 193 12.07 -7.48 21.13
N LYS A 194 12.69 -6.55 20.41
CA LYS A 194 14.02 -6.02 20.75
C LYS A 194 13.97 -5.00 21.90
N GLU A 195 13.08 -4.00 21.79
CA GLU A 195 13.04 -2.87 22.72
C GLU A 195 12.20 -3.14 23.98
N ARG A 196 11.33 -4.14 23.91
CA ARG A 196 10.42 -4.54 25.00
C ARG A 196 10.33 -6.06 25.11
N PRO A 197 11.44 -6.78 25.41
CA PRO A 197 11.49 -8.25 25.37
C PRO A 197 10.50 -8.94 26.32
N ASP A 198 10.20 -8.31 27.45
CA ASP A 198 9.29 -8.86 28.48
C ASP A 198 7.84 -8.38 28.31
N TRP A 199 7.55 -7.59 27.27
CA TRP A 199 6.21 -7.05 27.07
C TRP A 199 5.27 -8.12 26.54
N GLN A 200 4.19 -8.37 27.29
CA GLN A 200 3.13 -9.31 26.96
C GLN A 200 1.80 -8.54 26.87
N PRO A 201 1.44 -8.06 25.68
CA PRO A 201 0.18 -7.33 25.51
C PRO A 201 -1.01 -8.26 25.72
N ARG A 202 -2.06 -7.76 26.36
CA ARG A 202 -3.35 -8.46 26.45
C ARG A 202 -4.26 -8.11 25.27
N ARG A 203 -4.11 -6.89 24.73
CA ARG A 203 -4.85 -6.38 23.57
C ARG A 203 -3.94 -5.57 22.67
N ILE A 204 -4.14 -5.72 21.35
CA ILE A 204 -3.47 -4.96 20.31
C ILE A 204 -4.53 -4.38 19.40
N LEU A 205 -4.47 -3.07 19.14
CA LEU A 205 -5.34 -2.39 18.19
C LEU A 205 -4.52 -1.98 16.97
N ASP A 206 -4.89 -2.50 15.80
CA ASP A 206 -4.35 -2.09 14.50
C ASP A 206 -5.34 -1.15 13.82
N VAL A 207 -4.97 0.13 13.70
CA VAL A 207 -5.84 1.19 13.16
C VAL A 207 -5.47 1.47 11.71
N GLY A 208 -6.42 1.28 10.80
CA GLY A 208 -6.19 1.36 9.36
C GLY A 208 -5.57 0.07 8.83
N CYS A 209 -6.11 -1.07 9.25
CA CYS A 209 -5.54 -2.39 8.97
C CYS A 209 -5.59 -2.81 7.50
N THR A 210 -6.44 -2.19 6.70
CA THR A 210 -6.71 -2.52 5.28
C THR A 210 -7.05 -4.01 5.11
N VAL A 211 -6.09 -4.83 4.66
CA VAL A 211 -6.26 -6.29 4.46
C VAL A 211 -5.51 -7.13 5.50
N GLY A 212 -5.09 -6.52 6.62
CA GLY A 212 -4.50 -7.24 7.76
C GLY A 212 -2.99 -7.49 7.69
N ASN A 213 -2.26 -6.92 6.73
CA ASN A 213 -0.82 -7.16 6.56
C ASN A 213 0.04 -6.81 7.79
N SER A 214 -0.44 -5.93 8.67
CA SER A 214 0.22 -5.61 9.95
C SER A 214 -0.38 -6.42 11.10
N ALA A 215 -1.70 -6.65 11.10
CA ALA A 215 -2.41 -7.38 12.16
C ALA A 215 -1.96 -8.84 12.25
N LEU A 216 -1.79 -9.53 11.11
CA LEU A 216 -1.39 -10.94 11.09
C LEU A 216 -0.03 -11.22 11.74
N PRO A 217 1.07 -10.49 11.43
CA PRO A 217 2.33 -10.63 12.14
C PRO A 217 2.24 -10.37 13.65
N LEU A 218 1.40 -9.41 14.05
CA LEU A 218 1.18 -9.12 15.47
C LEU A 218 0.45 -10.26 16.18
N ALA A 219 -0.60 -10.82 15.56
CA ALA A 219 -1.32 -11.97 16.10
C ALA A 219 -0.41 -13.20 16.22
N GLN A 220 0.43 -13.46 15.22
CA GLN A 220 1.40 -14.56 15.25
C GLN A 220 2.48 -14.37 16.33
N ALA A 221 2.92 -13.12 16.53
CA ALA A 221 3.99 -12.81 17.49
C ALA A 221 3.52 -12.79 18.94
N PHE A 222 2.24 -12.52 19.18
CA PHE A 222 1.59 -12.40 20.48
C PHE A 222 0.30 -13.23 20.54
N PRO A 223 0.39 -14.57 20.54
CA PRO A 223 -0.77 -15.46 20.39
C PRO A 223 -1.77 -15.39 21.56
N GLU A 224 -1.32 -14.89 22.74
CA GLU A 224 -2.17 -14.68 23.91
C GLU A 224 -2.89 -13.32 23.91
N ALA A 225 -2.59 -12.46 22.93
CA ALA A 225 -3.22 -11.15 22.82
C ALA A 225 -4.48 -11.21 21.94
N GLU A 226 -5.51 -10.51 22.36
CA GLU A 226 -6.63 -10.17 21.49
C GLU A 226 -6.19 -9.10 20.49
N VAL A 227 -6.15 -9.40 19.20
CA VAL A 227 -5.82 -8.44 18.15
C VAL A 227 -7.10 -7.93 17.50
N ILE A 228 -7.34 -6.62 17.61
CA ILE A 228 -8.49 -5.93 17.02
C ILE A 228 -7.96 -5.08 15.85
N ALA A 229 -8.40 -5.38 14.65
CA ALA A 229 -8.02 -4.67 13.44
C ALA A 229 -9.21 -3.87 12.90
N ILE A 230 -9.06 -2.56 12.76
CA ILE A 230 -10.14 -1.67 12.33
C ILE A 230 -9.75 -0.89 11.08
N ASP A 231 -10.74 -0.66 10.20
CA ASP A 231 -10.61 0.18 9.01
C ASP A 231 -11.95 0.85 8.69
N THR A 232 -11.91 1.96 7.99
CA THR A 232 -13.13 2.63 7.48
C THR A 232 -13.63 2.03 6.16
N ALA A 233 -12.83 1.17 5.53
CA ALA A 233 -13.11 0.53 4.25
C ALA A 233 -13.77 -0.84 4.44
N GLY A 234 -15.10 -0.91 4.42
CA GLY A 234 -15.85 -2.16 4.61
C GLY A 234 -15.47 -3.27 3.63
N ALA A 235 -15.22 -2.93 2.37
CA ALA A 235 -14.75 -3.89 1.36
C ALA A 235 -13.39 -4.51 1.71
N ALA A 236 -12.47 -3.71 2.30
CA ALA A 236 -11.19 -4.20 2.76
C ALA A 236 -11.34 -5.11 3.98
N LEU A 237 -12.21 -4.75 4.94
CA LEU A 237 -12.49 -5.58 6.12
C LEU A 237 -13.13 -6.92 5.76
N ARG A 238 -14.08 -6.95 4.82
CA ARG A 238 -14.67 -8.20 4.33
C ARG A 238 -13.63 -9.11 3.68
N TYR A 239 -12.67 -8.53 3.00
CA TYR A 239 -11.55 -9.26 2.41
C TYR A 239 -10.57 -9.75 3.47
N ALA A 240 -10.22 -8.90 4.44
CA ALA A 240 -9.26 -9.22 5.50
C ALA A 240 -9.74 -10.33 6.44
N ALA A 241 -11.06 -10.40 6.70
CA ALA A 241 -11.67 -11.40 7.57
C ALA A 241 -11.85 -12.76 6.89
N ALA A 242 -11.77 -12.82 5.55
CA ALA A 242 -11.89 -14.04 4.76
C ALA A 242 -10.53 -14.73 4.57
#